data_0deeb4c2c425127b6f0595ad903b4dfe
#
_entry.id   0deeb4c2c425127b6f0595ad903b4dfe
#
_cell.length_a   1.000
_cell.length_b   1.000
_cell.length_c   1.000
_cell.angle_alpha   90.00
_cell.angle_beta   90.00
_cell.angle_gamma   90.00
#
_symmetry.space_group_name_H-M   'P 1'
#
loop_
_entity.id
_entity.type
_entity.pdbx_description
1 polymer ?
#
loop_
_entity_poly.entity_id
_entity_poly.type
_entity_poly.pdbx_seq_one_letter_code
_entity_poly.pdbx_strand_id
1 'polypeptide(L)'
;MDIESIRQYCLQKLYVSEEFPFDETTLVFKVAGKMFACMPLEKPDMLVLKCDADYAIELRDRYSAIEAAWHFNKKYWNQHIISALDDELLMHLIDHSYDEVVKKFSRKRRNELGI
;
A
#
# COMPACT_ATOMS: atom_id res chain seq x y z
N MET A 1 -11.19 -6.14 7.22
CA MET A 1 -9.97 -5.82 8.02
C MET A 1 -10.11 -4.46 8.68
N ASP A 2 -9.38 -4.21 9.72
CA ASP A 2 -9.28 -2.91 10.37
C ASP A 2 -7.82 -2.42 10.35
N ILE A 3 -7.57 -1.24 10.93
CA ILE A 3 -6.21 -0.66 10.95
C ILE A 3 -5.19 -1.63 11.56
N GLU A 4 -5.54 -2.26 12.70
CA GLU A 4 -4.59 -3.13 13.39
C GLU A 4 -4.29 -4.41 12.60
N SER A 5 -5.30 -5.03 11.99
CA SER A 5 -5.08 -6.23 11.17
C SER A 5 -4.28 -5.92 9.91
N ILE A 6 -4.52 -4.76 9.28
CA ILE A 6 -3.72 -4.31 8.13
C ILE A 6 -2.28 -4.07 8.56
N ARG A 7 -2.09 -3.37 9.69
CA ARG A 7 -0.77 -3.12 10.24
C ARG A 7 0.02 -4.40 10.45
N GLN A 8 -0.59 -5.38 11.10
CA GLN A 8 0.04 -6.67 11.35
C GLN A 8 0.36 -7.39 10.03
N TYR A 9 -0.54 -7.36 9.07
CA TYR A 9 -0.33 -7.98 7.77
C TYR A 9 0.86 -7.37 7.04
N CYS A 10 0.96 -6.06 7.03
CA CYS A 10 2.09 -5.35 6.41
C CYS A 10 3.41 -5.66 7.11
N LEU A 11 3.42 -5.65 8.45
CA LEU A 11 4.65 -5.85 9.23
C LEU A 11 5.19 -7.29 9.18
N GLN A 12 4.38 -8.27 8.76
CA GLN A 12 4.85 -9.64 8.56
C GLN A 12 5.71 -9.81 7.31
N LYS A 13 5.66 -8.88 6.38
CA LYS A 13 6.44 -8.94 5.15
C LYS A 13 7.90 -8.60 5.42
N LEU A 14 8.80 -9.17 4.60
CA LEU A 14 10.25 -8.96 4.75
C LEU A 14 10.64 -7.48 4.58
N TYR A 15 11.49 -7.00 5.48
CA TYR A 15 12.09 -5.65 5.42
C TYR A 15 11.10 -4.52 5.56
N VAL A 16 9.94 -4.77 6.14
CA VAL A 16 8.92 -3.73 6.35
C VAL A 16 9.15 -3.03 7.68
N SER A 17 9.10 -1.70 7.63
CA SER A 17 9.08 -0.82 8.81
C SER A 17 7.85 0.06 8.78
N GLU A 18 7.42 0.52 9.95
CA GLU A 18 6.37 1.53 10.07
C GLU A 18 6.96 2.84 10.56
N GLU A 19 6.51 3.95 9.98
CA GLU A 19 7.07 5.27 10.25
C GLU A 19 6.01 6.35 10.12
N PHE A 20 6.31 7.53 10.68
CA PHE A 20 5.52 8.76 10.49
C PHE A 20 6.42 9.81 9.84
N PRO A 21 6.79 9.65 8.55
CA PRO A 21 7.78 10.53 7.92
C PRO A 21 7.25 11.91 7.54
N PHE A 22 5.93 12.09 7.44
CA PHE A 22 5.32 13.33 6.96
C PHE A 22 4.73 14.16 8.10
N ASP A 23 4.07 13.52 9.05
CA ASP A 23 3.40 14.14 10.20
C ASP A 23 3.14 13.09 11.28
N GLU A 24 2.45 13.45 12.35
CA GLU A 24 2.19 12.58 13.49
C GLU A 24 1.01 11.62 13.29
N THR A 25 0.21 11.81 12.22
CA THR A 25 -1.04 11.09 12.02
C THR A 25 -1.10 10.25 10.76
N THR A 26 -0.06 10.29 9.92
CA THR A 26 -0.01 9.51 8.67
C THR A 26 0.97 8.37 8.83
N LEU A 27 0.43 7.18 9.11
CA LEU A 27 1.23 5.97 9.27
C LEU A 27 1.64 5.42 7.90
N VAL A 28 2.94 5.23 7.70
CA VAL A 28 3.52 4.78 6.43
C VAL A 28 4.26 3.46 6.66
N PHE A 29 4.05 2.52 5.75
CA PHE A 29 4.80 1.27 5.71
C PHE A 29 5.78 1.31 4.55
N LYS A 30 7.05 1.03 4.85
CA LYS A 30 8.13 1.00 3.86
C LYS A 30 8.73 -0.39 3.77
N VAL A 31 9.09 -0.81 2.57
CA VAL A 31 9.90 -1.99 2.34
C VAL A 31 11.30 -1.54 1.96
N ALA A 32 12.28 -1.90 2.79
CA ALA A 32 13.68 -1.51 2.60
C ALA A 32 13.83 0.00 2.29
N GLY A 33 13.08 0.84 3.01
CA GLY A 33 13.11 2.29 2.90
C GLY A 33 12.22 2.91 1.84
N LYS A 34 11.43 2.14 1.10
CA LYS A 34 10.50 2.64 0.07
C LYS A 34 9.05 2.41 0.48
N MET A 35 8.23 3.46 0.44
CA MET A 35 6.83 3.40 0.81
C MET A 35 6.03 2.50 -0.15
N PHE A 36 5.19 1.63 0.42
CA PHE A 36 4.23 0.83 -0.36
C PHE A 36 2.80 0.93 0.19
N ALA A 37 2.62 1.39 1.41
CA ALA A 37 1.29 1.55 2.01
C ALA A 37 1.27 2.76 2.95
N CYS A 38 0.10 3.38 3.05
CA CYS A 38 -0.10 4.56 3.89
C CYS A 38 -1.50 4.54 4.47
N MET A 39 -1.61 4.81 5.77
CA MET A 39 -2.90 4.95 6.47
C MET A 39 -2.95 6.29 7.19
N PRO A 40 -3.76 7.25 6.71
CA PRO A 40 -4.00 8.48 7.45
C PRO A 40 -4.90 8.17 8.65
N LEU A 41 -4.37 8.23 9.87
CA LEU A 41 -5.10 7.84 11.08
C LEU A 41 -6.29 8.75 11.38
N GLU A 42 -6.33 9.95 10.83
CA GLU A 42 -7.50 10.83 10.90
C GLU A 42 -8.65 10.36 10.00
N LYS A 43 -8.36 9.44 9.07
CA LYS A 43 -9.33 8.78 8.19
C LYS A 43 -9.16 7.27 8.35
N PRO A 44 -9.62 6.69 9.46
CA PRO A 44 -9.26 5.33 9.84
C PRO A 44 -9.82 4.22 8.94
N ASP A 45 -10.66 4.58 7.95
CA ASP A 45 -11.20 3.64 6.97
C ASP A 45 -10.52 3.75 5.60
N MET A 46 -9.40 4.46 5.52
CA MET A 46 -8.69 4.67 4.27
C MET A 46 -7.33 3.97 4.27
N LEU A 47 -7.03 3.26 3.19
CA LEU A 47 -5.73 2.65 2.92
C LEU A 47 -5.25 3.11 1.55
N VAL A 48 -4.04 3.66 1.48
CA VAL A 48 -3.41 4.08 0.23
C VAL A 48 -2.34 3.06 -0.14
N LEU A 49 -2.42 2.55 -1.37
CA LEU A 49 -1.52 1.51 -1.88
C LEU A 49 -1.03 1.86 -3.28
N LYS A 50 0.21 1.46 -3.56
CA LYS A 50 0.75 1.54 -4.91
C LYS A 50 0.16 0.44 -5.79
N CYS A 51 0.04 0.72 -7.09
CA CYS A 51 -0.57 -0.21 -8.02
C CYS A 51 0.04 -0.02 -9.42
N ASP A 52 0.11 -1.11 -10.17
CA ASP A 52 0.36 -1.03 -11.62
C ASP A 52 -0.67 -0.09 -12.26
N ALA A 53 -0.24 0.75 -13.20
CA ALA A 53 -1.07 1.81 -13.76
C ALA A 53 -2.36 1.29 -14.42
N ASP A 54 -2.27 0.24 -15.22
CA ASP A 54 -3.42 -0.32 -15.91
C ASP A 54 -4.37 -1.02 -14.92
N TYR A 55 -3.81 -1.75 -13.98
CA TYR A 55 -4.58 -2.40 -12.93
C TYR A 55 -5.27 -1.37 -12.02
N ALA A 56 -4.61 -0.26 -11.74
CA ALA A 56 -5.19 0.83 -10.94
C ALA A 56 -6.48 1.37 -11.58
N ILE A 57 -6.48 1.58 -12.90
CA ILE A 57 -7.66 2.02 -13.65
C ILE A 57 -8.77 0.97 -13.57
N GLU A 58 -8.42 -0.28 -13.82
CA GLU A 58 -9.36 -1.42 -13.78
C GLU A 58 -10.05 -1.53 -12.42
N LEU A 59 -9.29 -1.41 -11.33
CA LEU A 59 -9.83 -1.45 -9.98
C LEU A 59 -10.78 -0.28 -9.69
N ARG A 60 -10.43 0.92 -10.12
CA ARG A 60 -11.30 2.10 -9.95
C ARG A 60 -12.61 1.97 -10.73
N ASP A 61 -12.56 1.37 -11.91
CA ASP A 61 -13.77 1.12 -12.71
C ASP A 61 -14.66 0.05 -12.07
N ARG A 62 -14.05 -0.93 -11.43
CA ARG A 62 -14.76 -2.08 -10.87
C ARG A 62 -15.33 -1.83 -9.47
N TYR A 63 -14.63 -1.06 -8.63
CA TYR A 63 -15.00 -0.85 -7.24
C TYR A 63 -15.18 0.63 -6.94
N SER A 64 -16.41 1.01 -6.55
CA SER A 64 -16.66 2.40 -6.13
C SER A 64 -15.88 2.79 -4.87
N ALA A 65 -15.46 1.80 -4.07
CA ALA A 65 -14.66 2.02 -2.88
C ALA A 65 -13.16 2.26 -3.17
N ILE A 66 -12.76 2.22 -4.43
CA ILE A 66 -11.38 2.46 -4.86
C ILE A 66 -11.34 3.67 -5.77
N GLU A 67 -10.50 4.66 -5.41
CA GLU A 67 -10.34 5.90 -6.15
C GLU A 67 -8.85 6.22 -6.32
N ALA A 68 -8.52 7.13 -7.23
CA ALA A 68 -7.16 7.64 -7.33
C ALA A 68 -6.78 8.39 -6.05
N ALA A 69 -5.57 8.18 -5.55
CA ALA A 69 -5.11 8.82 -4.32
C ALA A 69 -4.76 10.30 -4.56
N TRP A 70 -5.43 11.22 -3.83
CA TRP A 70 -5.37 12.66 -4.07
C TRP A 70 -4.00 13.29 -3.87
N HIS A 71 -3.22 12.81 -2.89
CA HIS A 71 -1.94 13.41 -2.51
C HIS A 71 -0.74 12.62 -3.03
N PHE A 72 -0.97 11.70 -3.96
CA PHE A 72 0.04 10.82 -4.53
C PHE A 72 0.01 10.92 -6.05
N ASN A 73 0.96 10.27 -6.72
CA ASN A 73 0.89 10.13 -8.17
C ASN A 73 -0.31 9.23 -8.52
N LYS A 74 -1.38 9.84 -9.03
CA LYS A 74 -2.67 9.19 -9.30
C LYS A 74 -2.57 8.03 -10.29
N LYS A 75 -1.53 8.01 -11.11
CA LYS A 75 -1.31 6.93 -12.08
C LYS A 75 -0.96 5.62 -11.38
N TYR A 76 -0.26 5.69 -10.24
CA TYR A 76 0.30 4.53 -9.55
C TYR A 76 -0.18 4.35 -8.13
N TRP A 77 -1.10 5.18 -7.65
CA TRP A 77 -1.57 5.13 -6.28
C TRP A 77 -3.09 5.22 -6.22
N ASN A 78 -3.71 4.26 -5.52
CA ASN A 78 -5.14 4.25 -5.25
C ASN A 78 -5.38 4.37 -3.75
N GLN A 79 -6.53 4.97 -3.38
CA GLN A 79 -7.05 4.97 -2.02
C GLN A 79 -8.27 4.04 -1.94
N HIS A 80 -8.37 3.33 -0.83
CA HIS A 80 -9.35 2.25 -0.65
C HIS A 80 -10.17 2.51 0.61
N ILE A 81 -11.48 2.32 0.54
CA ILE A 81 -12.34 2.31 1.73
C ILE A 81 -12.31 0.89 2.28
N ILE A 82 -11.64 0.73 3.41
CA ILE A 82 -11.33 -0.59 4.00
C ILE A 82 -12.62 -1.38 4.31
N SER A 83 -13.61 -0.73 4.93
CA SER A 83 -14.85 -1.39 5.35
C SER A 83 -15.73 -1.85 4.18
N ALA A 84 -15.51 -1.33 2.98
CA ALA A 84 -16.31 -1.64 1.79
C ALA A 84 -15.66 -2.69 0.88
N LEU A 85 -14.53 -3.26 1.28
CA LEU A 85 -13.77 -4.23 0.47
C LEU A 85 -13.53 -5.51 1.26
N ASP A 86 -13.54 -6.65 0.56
CA ASP A 86 -13.27 -7.94 1.16
C ASP A 86 -11.84 -8.04 1.66
N ASP A 87 -11.65 -8.77 2.75
CA ASP A 87 -10.32 -8.99 3.34
C ASP A 87 -9.35 -9.63 2.36
N GLU A 88 -9.81 -10.62 1.59
CA GLU A 88 -8.99 -11.30 0.59
C GLU A 88 -8.50 -10.34 -0.49
N LEU A 89 -9.38 -9.44 -0.95
CA LEU A 89 -9.01 -8.44 -1.93
C LEU A 89 -8.00 -7.45 -1.35
N LEU A 90 -8.22 -6.98 -0.12
CA LEU A 90 -7.29 -6.07 0.54
C LEU A 90 -5.92 -6.70 0.70
N MET A 91 -5.84 -7.95 1.15
CA MET A 91 -4.56 -8.66 1.27
C MET A 91 -3.86 -8.80 -0.08
N HIS A 92 -4.62 -9.16 -1.12
CA HIS A 92 -4.07 -9.24 -2.48
C HIS A 92 -3.50 -7.89 -2.94
N LEU A 93 -4.22 -6.80 -2.69
CA LEU A 93 -3.80 -5.46 -3.12
C LEU A 93 -2.59 -4.97 -2.31
N ILE A 94 -2.50 -5.32 -1.03
CA ILE A 94 -1.31 -5.05 -0.21
C ILE A 94 -0.10 -5.81 -0.77
N ASP A 95 -0.26 -7.08 -1.08
CA ASP A 95 0.80 -7.92 -1.67
C ASP A 95 1.25 -7.34 -3.02
N HIS A 96 0.29 -6.96 -3.85
CA HIS A 96 0.57 -6.35 -5.15
C HIS A 96 1.36 -5.04 -4.99
N SER A 97 0.98 -4.20 -4.04
CA SER A 97 1.67 -2.94 -3.77
C SER A 97 3.12 -3.18 -3.35
N TYR A 98 3.34 -4.12 -2.44
CA TYR A 98 4.68 -4.52 -2.01
C TYR A 98 5.52 -4.98 -3.21
N ASP A 99 4.97 -5.86 -4.03
CA ASP A 99 5.66 -6.40 -5.21
C ASP A 99 5.99 -5.31 -6.23
N GLU A 100 5.08 -4.33 -6.42
CA GLU A 100 5.30 -3.20 -7.33
C GLU A 100 6.47 -2.33 -6.91
N VAL A 101 6.69 -2.19 -5.62
CA VAL A 101 7.85 -1.44 -5.09
C VAL A 101 9.13 -2.27 -5.24
N VAL A 102 9.10 -3.52 -4.82
CA VAL A 102 10.27 -4.42 -4.85
C VAL A 102 10.80 -4.62 -6.27
N LYS A 103 9.93 -4.80 -7.25
CA LYS A 103 10.37 -5.04 -8.64
C LYS A 103 11.16 -3.88 -9.24
N LYS A 104 11.05 -2.68 -8.65
CA LYS A 104 11.79 -1.50 -9.11
C LYS A 104 13.16 -1.35 -8.45
N PHE A 105 13.47 -2.15 -7.46
CA PHE A 105 14.82 -2.19 -6.91
C PHE A 105 15.78 -2.73 -7.95
N SER A 106 17.03 -2.22 -7.93
CA SER A 106 18.08 -2.75 -8.80
C SER A 106 18.32 -4.23 -8.51
N ARG A 107 18.86 -4.96 -9.51
CA ARG A 107 19.24 -6.37 -9.32
C ARG A 107 20.20 -6.50 -8.12
N LYS A 108 21.16 -5.60 -8.00
CA LYS A 108 22.11 -5.60 -6.89
C LYS A 108 21.39 -5.48 -5.54
N ARG A 109 20.46 -4.52 -5.43
CA ARG A 109 19.70 -4.29 -4.20
C ARG A 109 18.85 -5.51 -3.83
N ARG A 110 18.18 -6.09 -4.81
CA ARG A 110 17.35 -7.29 -4.60
C ARG A 110 18.18 -8.49 -4.16
N ASN A 111 19.36 -8.66 -4.76
CA ASN A 111 20.28 -9.72 -4.35
C ASN A 111 20.79 -9.53 -2.92
N GLU A 112 21.11 -8.30 -2.54
CA GLU A 112 21.54 -7.97 -1.17
C GLU A 112 20.45 -8.29 -0.14
N LEU A 113 19.18 -8.08 -0.52
CA LEU A 113 18.03 -8.30 0.36
C LEU A 113 17.50 -9.75 0.27
N GLY A 114 17.88 -10.52 -0.74
CA GLY A 114 17.39 -11.87 -0.94
C GLY A 114 15.92 -11.94 -1.40
N ILE A 115 15.49 -10.92 -2.13
CA ILE A 115 14.09 -10.86 -2.60
C ILE A 115 13.98 -10.67 -4.10
#